data_856efd09c98f5224355b4ae910fda9c9
#
_entry.id   856efd09c98f5224355b4ae910fda9c9
#
_cell.length_a   1.000
_cell.length_b   1.000
_cell.length_c   1.000
_cell.angle_alpha   90.00
_cell.angle_beta   90.00
_cell.angle_gamma   90.00
#
_symmetry.space_group_name_H-M   'P 1'
#
loop_
_entity.id
_entity.type
_entity.pdbx_description
1 polymer ?
#
loop_
_entity_poly.entity_id
_entity_poly.type
_entity_poly.pdbx_seq_one_letter_code
_entity_poly.pdbx_strand_id
1 'polypeptide(L)'
;MKLFAFLTTLVLFVCVAQAQRVYPSHWYTGMKDRRLQLLIHDSTEIGKNVQFRSSSKDVRVVKVNTVSNPRYLFVDLELAATARPQELVFTYGAAGKAQRKLTYQLKARHSGNGRERVKGVHAEDFVYLMLPDRFANGDPTNDIIPGYRSNTADRANRYDRHGGDFKGIQNNFDYLQNLGITTIWMTPVIENDVTMMHEFGNNVAGYHGYWFTDHYQIDKRFGGNDGYREFCDAAHRRGLKVIQDAVYNHVSKEHWFVLDPPTDDWINNWPSFQGPSHREEVLFDPYASAYDRKVMLDGWFVDHLPDLNQRNPFLATYLIQHAIWTTENFGIDGWRVDTYKYCDEAFLNKVNEALYREFPAITILGEAWVNSVVGNAYFTRNNMQTPFRYNADGVIDFQTCFAMLAGMNKADGWMDGVNKIYSTLAQDVVYKDPMHNCIFLDNHDMDRVFSVAGEDPERLKMALNWLLTLRGIPQLYYGTEVLMKNFKNPNDAMVRMDFPGGWAGDSVNKFSRAGRSSLEDSIYTYISKLAQFRKKSPALTRGKMMQFIPRNNFYVYFRYTPEQTVMVMANTGNKPGEMRWKEWAERTKGFTKARDVIS
;
A
#
# COMPACT_ATOMS: atom_id res chain seq x y z
N MET A 1 -34.69 52.55 48.29
CA MET A 1 -33.89 51.35 48.46
C MET A 1 -33.75 50.68 47.12
N LYS A 2 -32.60 50.83 46.44
CA LYS A 2 -32.30 50.18 45.17
C LYS A 2 -31.33 49.03 45.45
N LEU A 3 -31.76 47.79 45.19
CA LEU A 3 -30.97 46.57 45.33
C LEU A 3 -30.11 46.44 44.07
N PHE A 4 -28.79 46.48 44.22
CA PHE A 4 -27.84 46.13 43.13
C PHE A 4 -27.55 44.63 43.24
N ALA A 5 -27.96 43.87 42.23
CA ALA A 5 -27.57 42.47 42.08
C ALA A 5 -26.23 42.40 41.34
N PHE A 6 -25.17 41.92 42.03
CA PHE A 6 -23.89 41.56 41.40
C PHE A 6 -24.01 40.19 40.75
N LEU A 7 -23.97 40.15 39.41
CA LEU A 7 -23.87 38.92 38.65
C LEU A 7 -22.39 38.57 38.51
N THR A 8 -21.91 37.58 39.27
CA THR A 8 -20.56 37.05 39.15
C THR A 8 -20.53 36.02 38.02
N THR A 9 -20.00 36.41 36.85
CA THR A 9 -19.79 35.49 35.73
C THR A 9 -18.58 34.60 36.03
N LEU A 10 -18.83 33.32 36.34
CA LEU A 10 -17.81 32.30 36.53
C LEU A 10 -17.32 31.89 35.13
N VAL A 11 -16.17 32.37 34.68
CA VAL A 11 -15.51 31.91 33.48
C VAL A 11 -14.83 30.57 33.78
N LEU A 12 -15.46 29.48 33.41
CA LEU A 12 -14.84 28.16 33.40
C LEU A 12 -13.79 28.13 32.30
N PHE A 13 -12.52 28.28 32.67
CA PHE A 13 -11.42 27.87 31.78
C PHE A 13 -11.44 26.36 31.70
N VAL A 14 -12.00 25.81 30.61
CA VAL A 14 -11.77 24.42 30.22
C VAL A 14 -10.32 24.36 29.75
N CYS A 15 -9.39 24.06 30.63
CA CYS A 15 -8.08 23.56 30.24
C CYS A 15 -8.31 22.24 29.50
N VAL A 16 -8.31 22.27 28.17
CA VAL A 16 -8.11 21.07 27.36
C VAL A 16 -6.69 20.63 27.67
N ALA A 17 -6.53 19.75 28.66
CA ALA A 17 -5.27 19.04 28.86
C ALA A 17 -5.01 18.27 27.57
N GLN A 18 -4.06 18.72 26.75
CA GLN A 18 -3.60 17.99 25.59
C GLN A 18 -3.07 16.65 26.12
N ALA A 19 -3.77 15.57 25.75
CA ALA A 19 -3.46 14.25 26.28
C ALA A 19 -2.03 13.86 25.88
N GLN A 20 -1.28 13.30 26.83
CA GLN A 20 0.01 12.70 26.60
C GLN A 20 -0.09 11.67 25.47
N ARG A 21 0.79 11.75 24.49
CA ARG A 21 0.89 10.77 23.40
C ARG A 21 1.93 9.74 23.74
N VAL A 22 1.61 8.46 23.50
CA VAL A 22 2.54 7.33 23.68
C VAL A 22 2.47 6.42 22.48
N TYR A 23 3.61 6.15 21.88
CA TYR A 23 3.73 5.28 20.72
C TYR A 23 4.78 4.18 20.92
N PRO A 24 4.46 2.92 20.53
CA PRO A 24 3.13 2.41 20.16
C PRO A 24 2.10 2.62 21.26
N SER A 25 0.81 2.73 20.94
CA SER A 25 -0.26 2.93 21.92
C SER A 25 -0.45 1.75 22.90
N HIS A 26 -0.02 0.58 22.49
CA HIS A 26 0.07 -0.66 23.26
C HIS A 26 1.05 -1.61 22.55
N TRP A 27 1.46 -2.67 23.25
CA TRP A 27 2.35 -3.67 22.66
C TRP A 27 1.88 -5.10 22.96
N TYR A 28 2.65 -6.11 22.50
CA TYR A 28 2.24 -7.51 22.59
C TYR A 28 3.29 -8.37 23.30
N THR A 29 2.82 -9.34 24.09
CA THR A 29 3.66 -10.41 24.63
C THR A 29 3.95 -11.44 23.56
N GLY A 30 5.07 -12.17 23.69
CA GLY A 30 5.40 -13.26 22.78
C GLY A 30 5.95 -12.81 21.42
N MET A 31 6.34 -11.54 21.27
CA MET A 31 7.12 -11.07 20.12
C MET A 31 8.50 -11.75 20.13
N LYS A 32 9.03 -12.09 18.96
CA LYS A 32 10.39 -12.64 18.82
C LYS A 32 11.44 -11.62 19.21
N ASP A 33 11.24 -10.35 18.83
CA ASP A 33 12.01 -9.23 19.38
C ASP A 33 11.35 -8.74 20.66
N ARG A 34 12.05 -8.92 21.78
CA ARG A 34 11.55 -8.53 23.11
C ARG A 34 11.82 -7.06 23.45
N ARG A 35 12.50 -6.33 22.57
CA ARG A 35 12.78 -4.90 22.73
C ARG A 35 11.57 -4.10 22.32
N LEU A 36 11.28 -3.07 23.11
CA LEU A 36 10.23 -2.08 22.84
C LEU A 36 10.78 -0.70 23.16
N GLN A 37 10.65 0.24 22.26
CA GLN A 37 10.94 1.64 22.56
C GLN A 37 9.63 2.42 22.62
N LEU A 38 9.35 3.04 23.76
CA LEU A 38 8.23 3.97 23.87
C LEU A 38 8.70 5.37 23.48
N LEU A 39 8.00 5.98 22.51
CA LEU A 39 8.03 7.40 22.25
C LEU A 39 6.93 8.03 23.11
N ILE A 40 7.29 8.91 24.02
CA ILE A 40 6.36 9.68 24.87
C ILE A 40 6.50 11.15 24.49
N HIS A 41 5.40 11.79 24.16
CA HIS A 41 5.32 13.22 23.86
C HIS A 41 4.29 13.88 24.77
N ASP A 42 4.62 15.05 25.30
CA ASP A 42 3.76 15.84 26.19
C ASP A 42 3.82 17.32 25.80
N SER A 43 2.78 18.07 26.08
CA SER A 43 2.77 19.52 25.86
C SER A 43 3.72 20.28 26.80
N THR A 44 4.22 19.64 27.85
CA THR A 44 5.17 20.18 28.83
C THR A 44 6.51 19.45 28.73
N GLU A 45 7.56 20.07 29.26
CA GLU A 45 8.89 19.47 29.31
C GLU A 45 8.92 18.25 30.22
N ILE A 46 9.17 17.07 29.65
CA ILE A 46 9.25 15.78 30.35
C ILE A 46 10.66 15.19 30.32
N GLY A 47 11.53 15.67 29.43
CA GLY A 47 12.84 15.09 29.12
C GLY A 47 13.98 15.57 30.02
N LYS A 48 13.77 16.46 31.02
CA LYS A 48 14.84 17.02 31.85
C LYS A 48 15.06 16.19 33.13
N ASN A 49 16.26 15.62 33.30
CA ASN A 49 16.69 14.88 34.50
C ASN A 49 15.71 13.76 34.91
N VAL A 50 15.19 13.01 33.95
CA VAL A 50 14.09 12.06 34.15
C VAL A 50 14.58 10.73 34.73
N GLN A 51 13.94 10.29 35.79
CA GLN A 51 13.93 8.91 36.22
C GLN A 51 12.65 8.23 35.69
N PHE A 52 12.77 7.02 35.10
CA PHE A 52 11.65 6.25 34.62
C PHE A 52 11.68 4.86 35.22
N ARG A 53 10.58 4.41 35.80
CA ARG A 53 10.49 3.14 36.53
C ARG A 53 9.27 2.35 36.09
N SER A 54 9.43 1.04 35.96
CA SER A 54 8.34 0.08 35.78
C SER A 54 7.89 -0.47 37.13
N SER A 55 6.59 -0.65 37.32
CA SER A 55 6.03 -1.37 38.45
C SER A 55 6.07 -2.89 38.26
N SER A 56 6.25 -3.39 37.02
CA SER A 56 6.24 -4.81 36.67
C SER A 56 7.65 -5.36 36.56
N LYS A 57 7.88 -6.54 37.14
CA LYS A 57 9.13 -7.31 36.97
C LYS A 57 9.28 -7.93 35.57
N ASP A 58 8.19 -8.00 34.80
CA ASP A 58 8.18 -8.55 33.46
C ASP A 58 8.72 -7.56 32.41
N VAL A 59 8.97 -6.30 32.81
CA VAL A 59 9.47 -5.25 31.92
C VAL A 59 10.62 -4.51 32.58
N ARG A 60 11.80 -4.66 31.99
CA ARG A 60 13.02 -3.97 32.40
C ARG A 60 13.17 -2.66 31.61
N VAL A 61 13.37 -1.56 32.30
CA VAL A 61 13.80 -0.29 31.69
C VAL A 61 15.30 -0.43 31.37
N VAL A 62 15.64 -0.42 30.09
CA VAL A 62 17.03 -0.57 29.63
C VAL A 62 17.72 0.78 29.61
N LYS A 63 17.06 1.77 29.01
CA LYS A 63 17.62 3.11 28.84
C LYS A 63 16.50 4.15 28.73
N VAL A 64 16.78 5.31 29.26
CA VAL A 64 15.94 6.51 29.11
C VAL A 64 16.73 7.50 28.27
N ASN A 65 16.23 7.81 27.07
CA ASN A 65 16.90 8.69 26.13
C ASN A 65 16.15 10.02 26.10
N THR A 66 16.87 11.10 26.40
CA THR A 66 16.42 12.48 26.22
C THR A 66 16.96 13.01 24.90
N VAL A 67 16.21 13.88 24.25
CA VAL A 67 16.54 14.47 22.95
C VAL A 67 16.55 15.99 23.04
N SER A 68 16.90 16.69 21.95
CA SER A 68 16.99 18.17 21.94
C SER A 68 15.66 18.83 22.30
N ASN A 69 14.54 18.26 21.89
CA ASN A 69 13.21 18.74 22.31
C ASN A 69 12.80 18.11 23.64
N PRO A 70 12.77 18.89 24.76
CA PRO A 70 12.48 18.35 26.09
C PRO A 70 11.03 17.89 26.28
N ARG A 71 10.15 18.07 25.31
CA ARG A 71 8.77 17.53 25.30
C ARG A 71 8.71 16.06 24.94
N TYR A 72 9.84 15.48 24.51
CA TYR A 72 9.95 14.07 24.14
C TYR A 72 10.78 13.26 25.11
N LEU A 73 10.43 11.99 25.21
CA LEU A 73 11.18 10.98 25.92
C LEU A 73 11.12 9.66 25.14
N PHE A 74 12.28 9.05 24.91
CA PHE A 74 12.36 7.71 24.31
C PHE A 74 12.84 6.72 25.38
N VAL A 75 12.05 5.69 25.64
CA VAL A 75 12.33 4.72 26.70
C VAL A 75 12.50 3.34 26.10
N ASP A 76 13.73 2.83 26.17
CA ASP A 76 14.04 1.47 25.74
C ASP A 76 13.66 0.50 26.85
N LEU A 77 12.80 -0.45 26.50
CA LEU A 77 12.29 -1.50 27.37
C LEU A 77 12.72 -2.87 26.84
N GLU A 78 12.86 -3.83 27.75
CA GLU A 78 12.97 -5.24 27.41
C GLU A 78 11.90 -6.04 28.15
N LEU A 79 11.11 -6.80 27.40
CA LEU A 79 10.09 -7.68 27.94
C LEU A 79 10.71 -9.04 28.33
N ALA A 80 10.33 -9.58 29.47
CA ALA A 80 10.70 -10.96 29.83
C ALA A 80 10.09 -11.95 28.82
N ALA A 81 10.79 -13.04 28.55
CA ALA A 81 10.28 -14.10 27.68
C ALA A 81 8.96 -14.72 28.22
N THR A 82 8.77 -14.64 29.54
CA THR A 82 7.60 -15.13 30.27
C THR A 82 6.54 -14.07 30.54
N ALA A 83 6.72 -12.86 29.99
CA ALA A 83 5.78 -11.77 30.21
C ALA A 83 4.37 -12.17 29.78
N ARG A 84 3.38 -11.82 30.60
CA ARG A 84 1.96 -12.08 30.35
C ARG A 84 1.23 -10.79 30.00
N PRO A 85 0.11 -10.89 29.29
CA PRO A 85 -0.77 -9.74 29.06
C PRO A 85 -1.19 -9.10 30.38
N GLN A 86 -0.97 -7.80 30.49
CA GLN A 86 -1.24 -7.03 31.72
C GLN A 86 -1.28 -5.53 31.42
N GLU A 87 -1.83 -4.78 32.35
CA GLU A 87 -1.66 -3.35 32.43
C GLU A 87 -0.32 -3.04 33.14
N LEU A 88 0.55 -2.32 32.46
CA LEU A 88 1.81 -1.82 33.01
C LEU A 88 1.61 -0.41 33.57
N VAL A 89 2.22 -0.14 34.69
CA VAL A 89 2.25 1.20 35.28
C VAL A 89 3.69 1.66 35.33
N PHE A 90 3.97 2.77 34.65
CA PHE A 90 5.24 3.46 34.72
C PHE A 90 5.10 4.73 35.55
N THR A 91 6.15 5.05 36.26
CA THR A 91 6.29 6.34 36.95
C THR A 91 7.53 7.05 36.43
N TYR A 92 7.42 8.33 36.12
CA TYR A 92 8.55 9.10 35.62
C TYR A 92 8.49 10.57 36.01
N GLY A 93 9.64 11.21 36.05
CA GLY A 93 9.79 12.62 36.39
C GLY A 93 11.19 12.92 36.91
N ALA A 94 11.47 14.20 37.18
CA ALA A 94 12.74 14.61 37.75
C ALA A 94 12.87 14.14 39.19
N ALA A 95 14.09 13.80 39.63
CA ALA A 95 14.36 13.42 41.00
C ALA A 95 13.94 14.51 41.97
N GLY A 96 13.25 14.13 43.06
CA GLY A 96 12.77 15.06 44.10
C GLY A 96 11.55 15.91 43.72
N LYS A 97 10.96 15.68 42.52
CA LYS A 97 9.71 16.34 42.09
C LYS A 97 8.56 15.34 42.02
N ALA A 98 7.33 15.87 41.91
CA ALA A 98 6.14 15.04 41.70
C ALA A 98 6.30 14.15 40.47
N GLN A 99 6.05 12.85 40.65
CA GLN A 99 6.16 11.86 39.56
C GLN A 99 4.86 11.79 38.77
N ARG A 100 4.98 11.64 37.45
CA ARG A 100 3.86 11.34 36.56
C ARG A 100 3.64 9.83 36.50
N LYS A 101 2.41 9.44 36.21
CA LYS A 101 2.01 8.05 36.02
C LYS A 101 1.60 7.83 34.56
N LEU A 102 2.10 6.80 33.96
CA LEU A 102 1.73 6.33 32.63
C LEU A 102 1.20 4.91 32.75
N THR A 103 -0.03 4.69 32.29
CA THR A 103 -0.64 3.37 32.15
C THR A 103 -0.47 2.88 30.72
N TYR A 104 -0.02 1.64 30.55
CA TYR A 104 0.30 1.08 29.24
C TYR A 104 -0.17 -0.39 29.13
N GLN A 105 -0.82 -0.73 28.03
CA GLN A 105 -1.38 -2.07 27.83
C GLN A 105 -0.38 -3.00 27.11
N LEU A 106 -0.12 -4.14 27.73
CA LEU A 106 0.59 -5.25 27.10
C LEU A 106 -0.43 -6.36 26.81
N LYS A 107 -0.72 -6.57 25.52
CA LYS A 107 -1.74 -7.51 25.02
C LYS A 107 -1.15 -8.86 24.63
N ALA A 108 -1.98 -9.88 24.50
CA ALA A 108 -1.58 -11.14 23.88
C ALA A 108 -1.47 -10.99 22.35
N ARG A 109 -0.49 -11.64 21.73
CA ARG A 109 -0.46 -11.83 20.28
C ARG A 109 -1.61 -12.68 19.81
N HIS A 110 -2.08 -12.43 18.59
CA HIS A 110 -3.06 -13.28 17.94
C HIS A 110 -2.46 -14.61 17.50
N SER A 111 -3.11 -15.73 17.84
CA SER A 111 -2.59 -17.09 17.55
C SER A 111 -2.75 -17.53 16.09
N GLY A 112 -3.59 -16.83 15.30
CA GLY A 112 -3.91 -17.17 13.91
C GLY A 112 -2.97 -16.60 12.85
N ASN A 113 -1.90 -15.87 13.25
CA ASN A 113 -0.96 -15.31 12.29
C ASN A 113 -0.29 -16.39 11.43
N GLY A 114 -0.29 -16.20 10.10
CA GLY A 114 0.22 -17.16 9.12
C GLY A 114 -0.75 -18.29 8.74
N ARG A 115 -1.95 -18.34 9.34
CA ARG A 115 -2.99 -19.35 9.06
C ARG A 115 -4.35 -18.73 8.76
N GLU A 116 -4.90 -17.97 9.68
CA GLU A 116 -6.19 -17.30 9.55
C GLU A 116 -6.04 -15.88 9.02
N ARG A 117 -4.94 -15.23 9.36
CA ARG A 117 -4.55 -13.85 9.02
C ARG A 117 -3.03 -13.78 8.81
N VAL A 118 -2.54 -12.69 8.23
CA VAL A 118 -1.10 -12.50 7.90
C VAL A 118 -0.55 -13.68 7.07
N LYS A 119 -1.30 -14.06 6.02
CA LYS A 119 -1.00 -15.24 5.18
C LYS A 119 -0.07 -14.95 4.03
N GLY A 120 0.21 -13.69 3.76
CA GLY A 120 0.93 -13.27 2.57
C GLY A 120 0.06 -13.27 1.31
N VAL A 121 0.55 -12.60 0.29
CA VAL A 121 -0.09 -12.44 -1.02
C VAL A 121 0.84 -13.00 -2.07
N HIS A 122 0.35 -13.93 -2.88
CA HIS A 122 1.17 -14.72 -3.79
C HIS A 122 0.55 -14.75 -5.20
N ALA A 123 1.20 -15.44 -6.13
CA ALA A 123 0.74 -15.52 -7.52
C ALA A 123 -0.62 -16.20 -7.71
N GLU A 124 -1.16 -16.90 -6.72
CA GLU A 124 -2.52 -17.43 -6.72
C GLU A 124 -3.58 -16.38 -6.42
N ASP A 125 -3.17 -15.24 -5.85
CA ASP A 125 -4.07 -14.17 -5.50
C ASP A 125 -4.38 -13.28 -6.72
N PHE A 126 -5.52 -12.61 -6.63
CA PHE A 126 -5.94 -11.55 -7.54
C PHE A 126 -6.27 -10.31 -6.72
N VAL A 127 -5.42 -9.30 -6.87
CA VAL A 127 -5.47 -8.07 -6.08
C VAL A 127 -6.42 -7.06 -6.72
N TYR A 128 -7.23 -6.40 -5.89
CA TYR A 128 -8.08 -5.29 -6.32
C TYR A 128 -7.64 -4.02 -5.60
N LEU A 129 -7.03 -3.10 -6.37
CA LEU A 129 -6.63 -1.79 -5.88
C LEU A 129 -7.80 -0.82 -5.93
N MET A 130 -8.07 -0.13 -4.81
CA MET A 130 -9.12 0.89 -4.74
C MET A 130 -8.72 2.08 -3.86
N LEU A 131 -9.38 3.21 -4.10
CA LEU A 131 -9.43 4.31 -3.15
C LEU A 131 -10.68 4.15 -2.29
N PRO A 132 -10.57 3.96 -0.97
CA PRO A 132 -11.75 3.81 -0.09
C PRO A 132 -12.74 4.96 -0.26
N ASP A 133 -12.25 6.20 -0.25
CA ASP A 133 -13.03 7.43 -0.40
C ASP A 133 -13.89 7.47 -1.69
N ARG A 134 -13.50 6.70 -2.73
CA ARG A 134 -14.10 6.72 -4.07
C ARG A 134 -14.84 5.43 -4.44
N PHE A 135 -14.88 4.45 -3.56
CA PHE A 135 -15.46 3.15 -3.90
C PHE A 135 -16.93 3.03 -3.49
N ALA A 136 -17.23 3.19 -2.21
CA ALA A 136 -18.61 3.16 -1.72
C ALA A 136 -18.71 3.76 -0.31
N ASN A 137 -19.80 4.48 -0.05
CA ASN A 137 -20.16 5.02 1.26
C ASN A 137 -21.16 4.08 1.94
N GLY A 138 -20.78 3.51 3.07
CA GLY A 138 -21.63 2.62 3.87
C GLY A 138 -22.09 3.22 5.18
N ASP A 139 -21.46 4.32 5.62
CA ASP A 139 -21.80 5.05 6.85
C ASP A 139 -21.64 6.57 6.67
N PRO A 140 -22.67 7.25 6.15
CA PRO A 140 -22.61 8.71 5.95
C PRO A 140 -22.38 9.53 7.24
N THR A 141 -22.45 8.92 8.42
CA THR A 141 -22.23 9.63 9.69
C THR A 141 -20.75 9.93 9.96
N ASN A 142 -19.85 9.24 9.25
CA ASN A 142 -18.40 9.44 9.37
C ASN A 142 -17.79 10.33 8.28
N ASP A 143 -18.57 10.80 7.30
CA ASP A 143 -18.08 11.64 6.20
C ASP A 143 -17.40 12.92 6.73
N ILE A 144 -17.93 13.47 7.84
CA ILE A 144 -17.46 14.69 8.49
C ILE A 144 -17.13 14.41 9.95
N ILE A 145 -15.86 14.62 10.35
CA ILE A 145 -15.41 14.41 11.72
C ILE A 145 -15.23 15.75 12.43
N PRO A 146 -16.02 16.04 13.49
CA PRO A 146 -15.86 17.28 14.25
C PRO A 146 -14.43 17.43 14.79
N GLY A 147 -13.83 18.59 14.52
CA GLY A 147 -12.47 18.93 14.97
C GLY A 147 -11.36 18.57 13.97
N TYR A 148 -11.65 17.89 12.86
CA TYR A 148 -10.71 17.73 11.77
C TYR A 148 -10.53 19.05 11.00
N ARG A 149 -9.31 19.29 10.46
CA ARG A 149 -8.92 20.51 9.76
C ARG A 149 -9.66 20.69 8.43
N SER A 150 -9.82 19.61 7.65
CA SER A 150 -10.71 19.59 6.49
C SER A 150 -11.99 18.89 6.89
N ASN A 151 -13.10 19.61 6.77
CA ASN A 151 -14.39 19.18 7.27
C ASN A 151 -15.47 19.31 6.20
N THR A 152 -15.13 18.88 4.97
CA THR A 152 -16.00 18.88 3.79
C THR A 152 -16.05 17.50 3.18
N ALA A 153 -17.19 17.17 2.58
CA ALA A 153 -17.40 15.99 1.75
C ALA A 153 -18.34 16.39 0.61
N ASP A 154 -17.77 16.78 -0.53
CA ASP A 154 -18.51 17.25 -1.69
C ASP A 154 -18.20 16.42 -2.94
N ARG A 155 -19.08 15.48 -3.28
CA ARG A 155 -18.95 14.62 -4.47
C ARG A 155 -19.00 15.39 -5.81
N ALA A 156 -19.52 16.61 -5.84
CA ALA A 156 -19.48 17.45 -7.05
C ALA A 156 -18.07 18.00 -7.31
N ASN A 157 -17.25 18.09 -6.28
CA ASN A 157 -15.87 18.54 -6.36
C ASN A 157 -14.90 17.34 -6.33
N ARG A 158 -14.33 16.94 -7.46
CA ARG A 158 -13.38 15.83 -7.58
C ARG A 158 -12.14 15.93 -6.72
N TYR A 159 -11.83 17.11 -6.19
CA TYR A 159 -10.68 17.38 -5.32
C TYR A 159 -11.02 17.28 -3.84
N ASP A 160 -12.30 17.16 -3.51
CA ASP A 160 -12.77 16.98 -2.15
C ASP A 160 -12.91 15.50 -1.77
N ARG A 161 -13.21 15.20 -0.53
CA ARG A 161 -13.60 13.87 -0.08
C ARG A 161 -15.02 13.55 -0.53
N HIS A 162 -15.28 12.27 -0.78
CA HIS A 162 -16.58 11.78 -1.24
C HIS A 162 -17.26 10.85 -0.22
N GLY A 163 -16.59 10.51 0.88
CA GLY A 163 -17.19 9.79 2.00
C GLY A 163 -17.24 8.27 1.84
N GLY A 164 -16.53 7.68 0.89
CA GLY A 164 -16.39 6.23 0.85
C GLY A 164 -15.61 5.69 2.05
N ASP A 165 -15.97 4.50 2.56
CA ASP A 165 -15.50 3.96 3.84
C ASP A 165 -15.39 2.43 3.87
N PHE A 166 -14.89 1.86 4.98
CA PHE A 166 -14.77 0.41 5.16
C PHE A 166 -16.12 -0.31 5.12
N LYS A 167 -17.18 0.31 5.62
CA LYS A 167 -18.51 -0.27 5.61
C LYS A 167 -19.06 -0.40 4.19
N GLY A 168 -18.83 0.62 3.35
CA GLY A 168 -19.18 0.59 1.93
C GLY A 168 -18.43 -0.51 1.19
N ILE A 169 -17.14 -0.69 1.47
CA ILE A 169 -16.37 -1.80 0.88
C ILE A 169 -16.90 -3.15 1.36
N GLN A 170 -17.16 -3.32 2.65
CA GLN A 170 -17.72 -4.56 3.22
C GLN A 170 -19.05 -4.95 2.58
N ASN A 171 -19.93 -3.99 2.34
CA ASN A 171 -21.24 -4.22 1.72
C ASN A 171 -21.11 -4.80 0.30
N ASN A 172 -19.94 -4.66 -0.34
CA ASN A 172 -19.66 -5.11 -1.71
C ASN A 172 -18.69 -6.29 -1.79
N PHE A 173 -18.44 -7.02 -0.71
CA PHE A 173 -17.55 -8.21 -0.74
C PHE A 173 -18.05 -9.29 -1.69
N ASP A 174 -19.36 -9.51 -1.82
CA ASP A 174 -19.91 -10.48 -2.77
C ASP A 174 -19.60 -10.10 -4.22
N TYR A 175 -19.66 -8.81 -4.56
CA TYR A 175 -19.26 -8.31 -5.87
C TYR A 175 -17.80 -8.62 -6.18
N LEU A 176 -16.90 -8.34 -5.24
CA LEU A 176 -15.47 -8.60 -5.38
C LEU A 176 -15.16 -10.10 -5.53
N GLN A 177 -15.79 -10.93 -4.69
CA GLN A 177 -15.60 -12.39 -4.76
C GLN A 177 -16.17 -13.01 -6.03
N ASN A 178 -17.30 -12.52 -6.53
CA ASN A 178 -17.88 -12.96 -7.79
C ASN A 178 -17.01 -12.55 -9.00
N LEU A 179 -16.32 -11.42 -8.91
CA LEU A 179 -15.31 -11.02 -9.90
C LEU A 179 -14.07 -11.94 -9.88
N GLY A 180 -13.83 -12.64 -8.78
CA GLY A 180 -12.69 -13.53 -8.59
C GLY A 180 -11.57 -12.94 -7.72
N ILE A 181 -11.79 -11.77 -7.12
CA ILE A 181 -10.83 -11.10 -6.23
C ILE A 181 -10.59 -11.95 -4.98
N THR A 182 -9.34 -12.01 -4.54
CA THR A 182 -8.92 -12.68 -3.30
C THR A 182 -8.24 -11.74 -2.33
N THR A 183 -7.80 -10.57 -2.79
CA THR A 183 -7.02 -9.63 -2.00
C THR A 183 -7.47 -8.19 -2.28
N ILE A 184 -7.69 -7.42 -1.23
CA ILE A 184 -8.04 -6.01 -1.30
C ILE A 184 -6.79 -5.19 -0.95
N TRP A 185 -6.41 -4.27 -1.83
CA TRP A 185 -5.41 -3.24 -1.58
C TRP A 185 -6.08 -1.87 -1.65
N MET A 186 -6.09 -1.19 -0.52
CA MET A 186 -6.59 0.19 -0.42
C MET A 186 -5.42 1.17 -0.46
N THR A 187 -5.59 2.34 -1.11
CA THR A 187 -4.71 3.48 -0.86
C THR A 187 -4.66 3.77 0.63
N PRO A 188 -3.66 4.51 1.15
CA PRO A 188 -3.45 4.57 2.60
C PRO A 188 -4.69 4.99 3.38
N VAL A 189 -4.97 4.27 4.45
CA VAL A 189 -6.11 4.50 5.35
C VAL A 189 -5.71 5.16 6.67
N ILE A 190 -4.43 5.49 6.82
CA ILE A 190 -3.87 6.21 7.95
C ILE A 190 -4.45 7.64 8.00
N GLU A 191 -4.52 8.22 9.20
CA GLU A 191 -5.07 9.55 9.40
C GLU A 191 -4.43 10.61 8.49
N ASN A 192 -5.27 11.32 7.75
CA ASN A 192 -4.94 12.44 6.88
C ASN A 192 -5.76 13.68 7.31
N ASP A 193 -5.60 14.09 8.56
CA ASP A 193 -6.23 15.31 9.08
C ASP A 193 -5.43 16.54 8.65
N VAL A 194 -5.60 16.94 7.40
CA VAL A 194 -4.92 18.07 6.76
C VAL A 194 -5.92 19.13 6.30
N THR A 195 -5.48 20.37 6.22
CA THR A 195 -6.20 21.41 5.47
C THR A 195 -6.18 21.06 3.98
N MET A 196 -7.09 21.67 3.19
CA MET A 196 -6.95 21.58 1.75
C MET A 196 -5.62 22.20 1.31
N MET A 197 -4.81 21.44 0.58
CA MET A 197 -3.52 21.89 0.08
C MET A 197 -3.61 22.29 -1.39
N HIS A 198 -2.84 23.31 -1.77
CA HIS A 198 -2.81 23.75 -3.17
C HIS A 198 -1.89 22.83 -3.97
N GLU A 199 -2.46 22.07 -4.88
CA GLU A 199 -1.75 21.12 -5.74
C GLU A 199 -2.29 21.19 -7.17
N PHE A 200 -1.40 21.25 -8.17
CA PHE A 200 -1.76 21.32 -9.60
C PHE A 200 -2.81 22.42 -9.93
N GLY A 201 -2.73 23.57 -9.26
CA GLY A 201 -3.66 24.67 -9.48
C GLY A 201 -5.03 24.54 -8.81
N ASN A 202 -5.23 23.54 -7.94
CA ASN A 202 -6.47 23.27 -7.25
C ASN A 202 -6.26 23.12 -5.73
N ASN A 203 -7.31 23.35 -4.95
CA ASN A 203 -7.32 23.02 -3.54
C ASN A 203 -7.78 21.57 -3.40
N VAL A 204 -6.91 20.71 -2.90
CA VAL A 204 -7.09 19.25 -2.81
C VAL A 204 -7.19 18.83 -1.36
N ALA A 205 -8.22 18.06 -1.01
CA ALA A 205 -8.31 17.36 0.26
C ALA A 205 -7.43 16.10 0.23
N GLY A 206 -6.97 15.63 1.38
CA GLY A 206 -6.15 14.43 1.49
C GLY A 206 -6.92 13.12 1.26
N TYR A 207 -7.88 13.08 0.32
CA TYR A 207 -8.77 11.93 0.08
C TYR A 207 -8.05 10.67 -0.36
N HIS A 208 -6.89 10.83 -0.99
CA HIS A 208 -6.07 9.71 -1.49
C HIS A 208 -5.28 8.99 -0.39
N GLY A 209 -5.11 9.61 0.78
CA GLY A 209 -4.52 8.97 1.95
C GLY A 209 -3.01 9.15 2.13
N TYR A 210 -2.27 9.77 1.19
CA TYR A 210 -0.80 9.82 1.23
C TYR A 210 -0.20 10.94 2.11
N TRP A 211 -1.01 11.77 2.77
CA TRP A 211 -0.56 12.92 3.57
C TRP A 211 -0.72 12.66 5.07
N PHE A 212 0.00 11.69 5.63
CA PHE A 212 -0.12 11.23 7.01
C PHE A 212 0.03 12.35 8.03
N THR A 213 -0.84 12.34 9.05
CA THR A 213 -0.78 13.22 10.23
C THR A 213 -0.56 12.48 11.54
N ASP A 214 -0.89 11.19 11.63
CA ASP A 214 -0.54 10.30 12.73
C ASP A 214 -0.51 8.84 12.27
N HIS A 215 0.66 8.21 12.28
CA HIS A 215 0.86 6.84 11.80
C HIS A 215 0.04 5.78 12.56
N TYR A 216 -0.21 5.97 13.84
CA TYR A 216 -0.91 4.97 14.68
C TYR A 216 -2.43 5.17 14.73
N GLN A 217 -2.96 6.10 13.95
CA GLN A 217 -4.39 6.33 13.80
C GLN A 217 -4.84 5.98 12.38
N ILE A 218 -5.92 5.22 12.29
CA ILE A 218 -6.67 5.07 11.05
C ILE A 218 -7.63 6.26 10.94
N ASP A 219 -7.77 6.81 9.75
CA ASP A 219 -8.65 7.97 9.51
C ASP A 219 -10.09 7.64 9.96
N LYS A 220 -10.65 8.49 10.80
CA LYS A 220 -11.99 8.28 11.37
C LYS A 220 -13.08 8.33 10.30
N ARG A 221 -12.82 9.02 9.18
CA ARG A 221 -13.74 9.07 8.03
C ARG A 221 -13.86 7.73 7.31
N PHE A 222 -12.94 6.79 7.53
CA PHE A 222 -13.05 5.39 7.07
C PHE A 222 -13.62 4.46 8.14
N GLY A 223 -13.74 4.92 9.41
CA GLY A 223 -14.19 4.13 10.56
C GLY A 223 -13.19 4.03 11.71
N GLY A 224 -12.00 4.64 11.59
CA GLY A 224 -10.96 4.63 12.61
C GLY A 224 -10.37 3.24 12.87
N ASN A 225 -9.59 3.11 13.95
CA ASN A 225 -8.89 1.86 14.30
C ASN A 225 -9.84 0.67 14.51
N ASP A 226 -11.00 0.89 15.10
CA ASP A 226 -11.96 -0.19 15.37
C ASP A 226 -12.68 -0.63 14.09
N GLY A 227 -13.08 0.32 13.23
CA GLY A 227 -13.66 0.02 11.93
C GLY A 227 -12.69 -0.73 11.02
N TYR A 228 -11.39 -0.38 11.05
CA TYR A 228 -10.39 -1.10 10.27
C TYR A 228 -10.16 -2.52 10.76
N ARG A 229 -10.15 -2.74 12.07
CA ARG A 229 -10.08 -4.09 12.65
C ARG A 229 -11.27 -4.92 12.24
N GLU A 230 -12.50 -4.38 12.36
CA GLU A 230 -13.73 -5.06 11.93
C GLU A 230 -13.69 -5.40 10.44
N PHE A 231 -13.21 -4.47 9.60
CA PHE A 231 -13.03 -4.67 8.17
C PHE A 231 -12.08 -5.83 7.86
N CYS A 232 -10.88 -5.85 8.45
CA CYS A 232 -9.90 -6.91 8.23
C CYS A 232 -10.43 -8.27 8.69
N ASP A 233 -11.05 -8.33 9.87
CA ASP A 233 -11.66 -9.55 10.39
C ASP A 233 -12.82 -10.05 9.49
N ALA A 234 -13.65 -9.14 8.97
CA ALA A 234 -14.71 -9.47 8.04
C ALA A 234 -14.16 -9.99 6.70
N ALA A 235 -13.12 -9.36 6.17
CA ALA A 235 -12.42 -9.82 4.97
C ALA A 235 -11.87 -11.25 5.15
N HIS A 236 -11.18 -11.50 6.27
CA HIS A 236 -10.62 -12.83 6.57
C HIS A 236 -11.70 -13.91 6.74
N ARG A 237 -12.82 -13.59 7.40
CA ARG A 237 -13.96 -14.54 7.48
C ARG A 237 -14.52 -14.93 6.12
N ARG A 238 -14.38 -14.05 5.13
CA ARG A 238 -14.78 -14.29 3.72
C ARG A 238 -13.65 -14.92 2.89
N GLY A 239 -12.47 -15.15 3.48
CA GLY A 239 -11.28 -15.65 2.77
C GLY A 239 -10.60 -14.60 1.87
N LEU A 240 -10.94 -13.33 2.04
CA LEU A 240 -10.24 -12.21 1.41
C LEU A 240 -9.02 -11.83 2.24
N LYS A 241 -7.94 -11.42 1.57
CA LYS A 241 -6.71 -10.89 2.17
C LYS A 241 -6.70 -9.36 2.08
N VAL A 242 -5.87 -8.72 2.90
CA VAL A 242 -5.76 -7.25 2.95
C VAL A 242 -4.30 -6.83 2.81
N ILE A 243 -4.01 -5.93 1.87
CA ILE A 243 -2.75 -5.21 1.74
C ILE A 243 -2.92 -3.81 2.33
N GLN A 244 -2.02 -3.44 3.23
CA GLN A 244 -1.88 -2.07 3.75
C GLN A 244 -0.90 -1.29 2.90
N ASP A 245 -1.25 -0.07 2.53
CA ASP A 245 -0.34 0.89 1.90
C ASP A 245 0.43 1.66 2.97
N ALA A 246 1.75 1.71 2.87
CA ALA A 246 2.65 2.37 3.80
C ALA A 246 3.38 3.53 3.13
N VAL A 247 3.52 4.64 3.84
CA VAL A 247 4.37 5.77 3.44
C VAL A 247 5.46 5.93 4.49
N TYR A 248 6.69 5.51 4.17
CA TYR A 248 7.84 5.67 5.06
C TYR A 248 8.71 6.86 4.67
N ASN A 249 8.59 7.32 3.42
CA ASN A 249 9.43 8.37 2.86
C ASN A 249 9.13 9.74 3.47
N HIS A 250 7.88 10.10 3.61
CA HIS A 250 7.46 11.45 3.96
C HIS A 250 6.21 11.45 4.85
N VAL A 251 5.89 12.63 5.36
CA VAL A 251 4.63 12.93 6.05
C VAL A 251 4.09 14.27 5.57
N SER A 252 2.84 14.60 5.89
CA SER A 252 2.32 15.94 5.68
C SER A 252 3.12 17.00 6.47
N LYS A 253 3.30 18.19 5.91
CA LYS A 253 3.83 19.33 6.67
C LYS A 253 2.99 19.67 7.91
N GLU A 254 1.76 19.16 8.00
CA GLU A 254 0.87 19.33 9.13
C GLU A 254 0.95 18.16 10.14
N HIS A 255 1.82 17.18 9.90
CA HIS A 255 2.12 16.13 10.86
C HIS A 255 2.78 16.71 12.11
N TRP A 256 2.41 16.21 13.29
CA TRP A 256 2.95 16.71 14.56
C TRP A 256 4.48 16.57 14.68
N PHE A 257 5.12 15.61 13.98
CA PHE A 257 6.58 15.50 13.85
C PHE A 257 7.24 16.70 13.13
N VAL A 258 6.51 17.35 12.23
CA VAL A 258 7.00 18.54 11.51
C VAL A 258 6.77 19.79 12.32
N LEU A 259 5.61 19.89 12.98
CA LEU A 259 5.23 21.04 13.78
C LEU A 259 6.02 21.13 15.09
N ASP A 260 6.44 19.98 15.63
CA ASP A 260 7.17 19.87 16.89
C ASP A 260 8.12 18.66 16.84
N PRO A 261 9.23 18.73 16.08
CA PRO A 261 10.13 17.60 15.88
C PRO A 261 10.87 17.20 17.17
N PRO A 262 11.13 15.89 17.39
CA PRO A 262 11.92 15.42 18.53
C PRO A 262 13.39 15.86 18.47
N THR A 263 13.98 15.88 17.28
CA THR A 263 15.37 16.28 17.02
C THR A 263 15.45 17.08 15.72
N ASP A 264 16.49 17.88 15.56
CA ASP A 264 16.69 18.72 14.36
C ASP A 264 16.90 17.89 13.08
N ASP A 265 17.38 16.66 13.23
CA ASP A 265 17.64 15.72 12.15
C ASP A 265 16.49 14.70 11.91
N TRP A 266 15.29 14.98 12.45
CA TRP A 266 14.10 14.13 12.23
C TRP A 266 13.63 14.12 10.77
N ILE A 267 13.83 15.23 10.11
CA ILE A 267 13.51 15.49 8.70
C ILE A 267 14.79 15.86 7.97
N ASN A 268 14.92 15.42 6.73
CA ASN A 268 16.01 15.82 5.85
C ASN A 268 15.78 17.27 5.39
N ASN A 269 16.50 18.19 6.02
CA ASN A 269 16.37 19.62 5.76
C ASN A 269 17.32 20.10 4.68
N TRP A 270 16.85 21.06 3.88
CA TRP A 270 17.57 21.75 2.84
C TRP A 270 17.46 23.27 3.04
N PRO A 271 18.43 24.11 2.57
CA PRO A 271 18.35 25.56 2.69
C PRO A 271 17.12 26.18 2.00
N SER A 272 16.60 25.50 0.98
CA SER A 272 15.34 25.81 0.27
C SER A 272 14.74 24.50 -0.18
N PHE A 273 13.47 24.49 -0.66
CA PHE A 273 12.85 23.28 -1.19
C PHE A 273 13.74 22.61 -2.24
N GLN A 274 14.03 21.35 -2.02
CA GLN A 274 14.78 20.48 -2.91
C GLN A 274 13.96 19.20 -3.13
N GLY A 275 13.43 19.04 -4.34
CA GLY A 275 12.79 17.78 -4.74
C GLY A 275 13.82 16.70 -5.06
N PRO A 276 13.41 15.41 -5.07
CA PRO A 276 14.28 14.31 -5.49
C PRO A 276 14.56 14.39 -7.00
N SER A 277 15.69 13.78 -7.42
CA SER A 277 16.05 13.74 -8.84
C SER A 277 15.15 12.83 -9.69
N HIS A 278 14.38 11.95 -9.08
CA HIS A 278 13.60 10.86 -9.71
C HIS A 278 14.45 9.86 -10.54
N ARG A 279 15.78 9.91 -10.39
CA ARG A 279 16.75 9.07 -11.10
C ARG A 279 17.26 7.98 -10.18
N GLU A 280 16.52 6.88 -10.11
CA GLU A 280 16.88 5.72 -9.29
C GLU A 280 18.22 5.10 -9.69
N GLU A 281 18.66 5.32 -10.93
CA GLU A 281 19.91 4.78 -11.43
C GLU A 281 21.11 5.19 -10.56
N VAL A 282 21.07 6.37 -9.94
CA VAL A 282 22.14 6.85 -9.05
C VAL A 282 22.41 5.92 -7.85
N LEU A 283 21.48 5.04 -7.52
CA LEU A 283 21.62 4.08 -6.42
C LEU A 283 22.52 2.89 -6.78
N PHE A 284 22.56 2.53 -8.07
CA PHE A 284 23.35 1.39 -8.56
C PHE A 284 24.36 1.74 -9.69
N ASP A 285 24.35 2.99 -10.16
CA ASP A 285 25.31 3.48 -11.14
C ASP A 285 26.71 3.57 -10.50
N PRO A 286 27.73 2.85 -11.02
CA PRO A 286 29.10 2.91 -10.50
C PRO A 286 29.78 4.27 -10.69
N TYR A 287 29.18 5.17 -11.47
CA TYR A 287 29.70 6.50 -11.78
C TYR A 287 28.90 7.63 -11.10
N ALA A 288 27.85 7.29 -10.35
CA ALA A 288 26.99 8.28 -9.71
C ALA A 288 27.75 9.15 -8.69
N SER A 289 27.43 10.44 -8.67
CA SER A 289 27.94 11.34 -7.64
C SER A 289 27.25 11.10 -6.29
N ALA A 290 27.98 11.34 -5.19
CA ALA A 290 27.39 11.31 -3.85
C ALA A 290 26.32 12.39 -3.66
N TYR A 291 26.45 13.53 -4.35
CA TYR A 291 25.47 14.60 -4.31
C TYR A 291 24.14 14.16 -4.94
N ASP A 292 24.16 13.58 -6.15
CA ASP A 292 22.94 13.12 -6.82
C ASP A 292 22.25 12.01 -6.04
N ARG A 293 23.04 11.10 -5.42
CA ARG A 293 22.50 10.08 -4.52
C ARG A 293 21.80 10.71 -3.30
N LYS A 294 22.41 11.76 -2.70
CA LYS A 294 21.79 12.50 -1.60
C LYS A 294 20.50 13.19 -2.05
N VAL A 295 20.49 13.86 -3.20
CA VAL A 295 19.29 14.51 -3.74
C VAL A 295 18.18 13.49 -3.99
N MET A 296 18.51 12.28 -4.48
CA MET A 296 17.54 11.21 -4.69
C MET A 296 16.89 10.71 -3.41
N LEU A 297 17.68 10.55 -2.33
CA LEU A 297 17.22 9.91 -1.09
C LEU A 297 16.73 10.89 -0.02
N ASP A 298 17.14 12.17 -0.08
CA ASP A 298 16.85 13.17 0.96
C ASP A 298 15.96 14.30 0.42
N GLY A 299 15.64 14.32 -0.88
CA GLY A 299 14.78 15.33 -1.48
C GLY A 299 13.33 15.16 -1.07
N TRP A 300 12.65 16.25 -0.75
CA TRP A 300 11.22 16.22 -0.41
C TRP A 300 10.40 15.92 -1.65
N PHE A 301 9.51 14.93 -1.57
CA PHE A 301 8.72 14.47 -2.72
C PHE A 301 7.96 15.62 -3.40
N VAL A 302 7.33 16.48 -2.60
CA VAL A 302 6.81 17.81 -2.96
C VAL A 302 6.99 18.75 -1.77
N ASP A 303 6.77 20.04 -1.93
CA ASP A 303 7.04 21.07 -0.92
C ASP A 303 6.23 20.94 0.39
N HIS A 304 5.07 20.29 0.34
CA HIS A 304 4.22 20.03 1.49
C HIS A 304 4.34 18.61 2.06
N LEU A 305 5.30 17.81 1.57
CA LEU A 305 5.62 16.46 2.03
C LEU A 305 7.09 16.36 2.48
N PRO A 306 7.42 16.87 3.69
CA PRO A 306 8.75 16.76 4.27
C PRO A 306 9.26 15.33 4.31
N ASP A 307 10.50 15.15 3.87
CA ASP A 307 11.18 13.87 3.80
C ASP A 307 11.68 13.44 5.18
N LEU A 308 11.31 12.23 5.61
CA LEU A 308 11.69 11.67 6.91
C LEU A 308 13.11 11.11 6.86
N ASN A 309 13.96 11.49 7.81
CA ASN A 309 15.31 10.95 7.91
C ASN A 309 15.34 9.58 8.58
N GLN A 310 15.10 8.51 7.83
CA GLN A 310 15.08 7.13 8.36
C GLN A 310 16.45 6.66 8.89
N ARG A 311 17.53 7.42 8.72
CA ARG A 311 18.84 7.16 9.35
C ARG A 311 18.85 7.57 10.82
N ASN A 312 17.91 8.43 11.26
CA ASN A 312 17.72 8.71 12.68
C ASN A 312 17.20 7.45 13.38
N PRO A 313 17.91 6.92 14.41
CA PRO A 313 17.58 5.62 15.01
C PRO A 313 16.24 5.60 15.75
N PHE A 314 15.81 6.73 16.30
CA PHE A 314 14.52 6.83 16.99
C PHE A 314 13.36 6.82 15.98
N LEU A 315 13.50 7.55 14.88
CA LEU A 315 12.52 7.53 13.80
C LEU A 315 12.43 6.15 13.15
N ALA A 316 13.59 5.54 12.83
CA ALA A 316 13.63 4.19 12.27
C ALA A 316 12.89 3.19 13.19
N THR A 317 13.16 3.24 14.50
CA THR A 317 12.49 2.38 15.47
C THR A 317 10.99 2.63 15.54
N TYR A 318 10.57 3.90 15.53
CA TYR A 318 9.15 4.29 15.51
C TYR A 318 8.42 3.70 14.30
N LEU A 319 8.99 3.83 13.09
CA LEU A 319 8.40 3.32 11.84
C LEU A 319 8.39 1.77 11.80
N ILE A 320 9.46 1.11 12.24
CA ILE A 320 9.53 -0.36 12.33
C ILE A 320 8.48 -0.89 13.31
N GLN A 321 8.38 -0.28 14.49
CA GLN A 321 7.38 -0.68 15.48
C GLN A 321 5.96 -0.40 15.00
N HIS A 322 5.73 0.70 14.25
CA HIS A 322 4.46 0.96 13.60
C HIS A 322 4.09 -0.18 12.63
N ALA A 323 5.00 -0.61 11.77
CA ALA A 323 4.74 -1.69 10.82
C ALA A 323 4.38 -3.01 11.53
N ILE A 324 5.12 -3.37 12.59
CA ILE A 324 4.84 -4.56 13.40
C ILE A 324 3.49 -4.42 14.13
N TRP A 325 3.24 -3.26 14.76
CA TRP A 325 2.02 -2.98 15.50
C TRP A 325 0.79 -3.06 14.60
N THR A 326 0.84 -2.44 13.42
CA THR A 326 -0.24 -2.47 12.43
C THR A 326 -0.53 -3.89 11.96
N THR A 327 0.52 -4.65 11.64
CA THR A 327 0.38 -6.04 11.19
C THR A 327 -0.26 -6.91 12.28
N GLU A 328 0.19 -6.79 13.53
CA GLU A 328 -0.38 -7.56 14.64
C GLU A 328 -1.79 -7.10 15.00
N ASN A 329 -2.03 -5.78 15.03
CA ASN A 329 -3.30 -5.20 15.49
C ASN A 329 -4.46 -5.49 14.52
N PHE A 330 -4.19 -5.43 13.21
CA PHE A 330 -5.22 -5.57 12.18
C PHE A 330 -5.13 -6.88 11.40
N GLY A 331 -4.00 -7.57 11.43
CA GLY A 331 -3.81 -8.86 10.76
C GLY A 331 -3.67 -8.78 9.26
N ILE A 332 -3.18 -7.65 8.74
CA ILE A 332 -2.97 -7.47 7.30
C ILE A 332 -2.05 -8.55 6.73
N ASP A 333 -2.27 -8.93 5.48
CA ASP A 333 -1.57 -10.02 4.80
C ASP A 333 -0.35 -9.56 4.00
N GLY A 334 -0.26 -8.27 3.72
CA GLY A 334 0.86 -7.69 2.98
C GLY A 334 0.97 -6.18 3.13
N TRP A 335 2.14 -5.69 2.75
CA TRP A 335 2.45 -4.27 2.65
C TRP A 335 2.74 -3.90 1.20
N ARG A 336 2.14 -2.84 0.72
CA ARG A 336 2.67 -2.07 -0.41
C ARG A 336 3.36 -0.83 0.15
N VAL A 337 4.62 -0.64 -0.16
CA VAL A 337 5.38 0.49 0.35
C VAL A 337 5.51 1.53 -0.75
N ASP A 338 4.87 2.65 -0.51
CA ASP A 338 4.84 3.83 -1.37
C ASP A 338 6.24 4.42 -1.54
N THR A 339 6.50 5.01 -2.70
CA THR A 339 7.74 5.76 -2.96
C THR A 339 9.01 5.02 -2.52
N TYR A 340 9.03 3.67 -2.67
CA TYR A 340 10.06 2.77 -2.15
C TYR A 340 11.47 3.18 -2.53
N LYS A 341 11.66 3.67 -3.76
CA LYS A 341 12.97 4.03 -4.31
C LYS A 341 13.59 5.32 -3.72
N TYR A 342 12.83 6.08 -2.93
CA TYR A 342 13.29 7.33 -2.30
C TYR A 342 13.68 7.13 -0.84
N CYS A 343 13.26 6.04 -0.20
CA CYS A 343 13.59 5.75 1.19
C CYS A 343 15.05 5.31 1.37
N ASP A 344 15.59 5.51 2.58
CA ASP A 344 16.90 4.95 2.94
C ASP A 344 16.93 3.42 2.78
N GLU A 345 17.89 2.92 2.01
CA GLU A 345 17.98 1.51 1.64
C GLU A 345 18.20 0.59 2.86
N ALA A 346 19.03 1.02 3.80
CA ALA A 346 19.33 0.24 5.00
C ALA A 346 18.12 0.17 5.95
N PHE A 347 17.35 1.26 6.03
CA PHE A 347 16.09 1.29 6.78
C PHE A 347 15.07 0.33 6.17
N LEU A 348 14.88 0.35 4.84
CA LEU A 348 13.96 -0.57 4.16
C LEU A 348 14.27 -2.04 4.46
N ASN A 349 15.54 -2.42 4.41
CA ASN A 349 15.92 -3.79 4.78
C ASN A 349 15.64 -4.10 6.25
N LYS A 350 15.85 -3.14 7.17
CA LYS A 350 15.58 -3.35 8.60
C LYS A 350 14.09 -3.54 8.89
N VAL A 351 13.21 -2.73 8.27
CA VAL A 351 11.76 -2.88 8.47
C VAL A 351 11.26 -4.19 7.88
N ASN A 352 11.72 -4.55 6.69
CA ASN A 352 11.37 -5.82 6.04
C ASN A 352 11.84 -7.02 6.90
N GLU A 353 13.08 -7.01 7.37
CA GLU A 353 13.62 -8.08 8.24
C GLU A 353 12.83 -8.20 9.54
N ALA A 354 12.46 -7.08 10.16
CA ALA A 354 11.66 -7.07 11.37
C ALA A 354 10.27 -7.68 11.13
N LEU A 355 9.62 -7.33 10.01
CA LEU A 355 8.35 -7.91 9.60
C LEU A 355 8.46 -9.41 9.31
N TYR A 356 9.42 -9.85 8.50
CA TYR A 356 9.63 -11.29 8.20
C TYR A 356 9.96 -12.11 9.45
N ARG A 357 10.70 -11.53 10.40
CA ARG A 357 11.00 -12.19 11.67
C ARG A 357 9.74 -12.45 12.48
N GLU A 358 8.85 -11.44 12.60
CA GLU A 358 7.62 -11.56 13.39
C GLU A 358 6.49 -12.28 12.63
N PHE A 359 6.43 -12.12 11.32
CA PHE A 359 5.38 -12.61 10.42
C PHE A 359 6.00 -13.25 9.16
N PRO A 360 6.48 -14.51 9.26
CA PRO A 360 7.23 -15.12 8.15
C PRO A 360 6.48 -15.29 6.83
N ALA A 361 5.15 -15.22 6.85
CA ALA A 361 4.31 -15.35 5.66
C ALA A 361 3.98 -14.01 5.00
N ILE A 362 4.28 -12.87 5.64
CA ILE A 362 3.88 -11.55 5.13
C ILE A 362 4.54 -11.25 3.79
N THR A 363 3.82 -10.60 2.89
CA THR A 363 4.36 -10.13 1.61
C THR A 363 4.65 -8.63 1.67
N ILE A 364 5.78 -8.22 1.09
CA ILE A 364 6.17 -6.82 0.98
C ILE A 364 6.40 -6.50 -0.50
N LEU A 365 5.68 -5.51 -1.01
CA LEU A 365 5.74 -5.03 -2.40
C LEU A 365 6.19 -3.57 -2.39
N GLY A 366 7.39 -3.29 -2.91
CA GLY A 366 7.87 -1.92 -3.06
C GLY A 366 7.28 -1.26 -4.31
N GLU A 367 6.81 -0.02 -4.18
CA GLU A 367 6.55 0.78 -5.38
C GLU A 367 7.86 1.33 -5.93
N ALA A 368 8.34 0.72 -6.99
CA ALA A 368 9.52 1.16 -7.72
C ALA A 368 9.14 1.54 -9.15
N TRP A 369 8.65 2.76 -9.34
CA TRP A 369 8.39 3.29 -10.67
C TRP A 369 9.71 3.68 -11.33
N VAL A 370 10.22 2.80 -12.16
CA VAL A 370 11.55 2.84 -12.75
C VAL A 370 11.51 2.63 -14.26
N ASN A 371 12.62 2.92 -14.95
CA ASN A 371 12.67 2.93 -16.41
C ASN A 371 13.29 1.66 -17.03
N SER A 372 13.69 0.68 -16.22
CA SER A 372 14.35 -0.54 -16.70
C SER A 372 14.02 -1.76 -15.86
N VAL A 373 14.14 -2.96 -16.46
CA VAL A 373 14.01 -4.23 -15.73
C VAL A 373 15.11 -4.37 -14.68
N VAL A 374 16.33 -3.89 -14.96
CA VAL A 374 17.44 -3.83 -14.00
C VAL A 374 17.07 -2.97 -12.80
N GLY A 375 16.54 -1.75 -13.04
CA GLY A 375 16.06 -0.87 -11.97
C GLY A 375 14.95 -1.51 -11.14
N ASN A 376 13.98 -2.16 -11.80
CA ASN A 376 12.90 -2.85 -11.11
C ASN A 376 13.42 -3.99 -10.21
N ALA A 377 14.34 -4.82 -10.73
CA ALA A 377 14.95 -5.93 -9.99
C ALA A 377 15.89 -5.45 -8.87
N TYR A 378 16.50 -4.27 -9.01
CA TYR A 378 17.39 -3.71 -8.00
C TYR A 378 16.72 -3.65 -6.61
N PHE A 379 15.46 -3.26 -6.56
CA PHE A 379 14.70 -3.09 -5.33
C PHE A 379 14.14 -4.40 -4.74
N THR A 380 14.49 -5.55 -5.30
CA THR A 380 14.07 -6.88 -4.83
C THR A 380 15.26 -7.75 -4.47
N ARG A 381 15.00 -8.92 -3.89
CA ARG A 381 15.96 -10.03 -3.93
C ARG A 381 16.24 -10.36 -5.38
N ASN A 382 17.48 -10.24 -5.80
CA ASN A 382 17.87 -10.37 -7.20
C ASN A 382 19.15 -11.20 -7.38
N ASN A 383 19.48 -11.52 -8.65
CA ASN A 383 20.66 -12.29 -9.03
C ASN A 383 21.83 -11.39 -9.51
N MET A 384 21.69 -10.09 -9.39
CA MET A 384 22.70 -9.12 -9.85
C MET A 384 23.78 -8.84 -8.79
N GLN A 385 24.94 -8.38 -9.22
CA GLN A 385 25.94 -7.81 -8.33
C GLN A 385 25.74 -6.31 -8.24
N THR A 386 25.14 -5.85 -7.14
CA THR A 386 24.78 -4.46 -6.91
C THR A 386 25.45 -3.92 -5.65
N PRO A 387 25.68 -2.60 -5.53
CA PRO A 387 26.28 -1.98 -4.34
C PRO A 387 25.50 -2.25 -3.06
N PHE A 388 24.19 -2.33 -3.16
CA PHE A 388 23.27 -2.68 -2.06
C PHE A 388 22.41 -3.87 -2.46
N ARG A 389 22.02 -4.70 -1.49
CA ARG A 389 21.17 -5.88 -1.69
C ARG A 389 19.89 -5.73 -0.92
N TYR A 390 18.81 -5.49 -1.64
CA TYR A 390 17.47 -5.45 -1.05
C TYR A 390 16.99 -6.85 -0.65
N ASN A 391 16.10 -6.88 0.34
CA ASN A 391 15.51 -8.10 0.89
C ASN A 391 13.99 -8.20 0.66
N ALA A 392 13.36 -7.27 -0.05
CA ALA A 392 11.95 -7.38 -0.45
C ALA A 392 11.74 -8.54 -1.43
N ASP A 393 10.59 -9.22 -1.32
CA ASP A 393 10.27 -10.35 -2.20
C ASP A 393 9.92 -9.88 -3.63
N GLY A 394 9.14 -8.81 -3.75
CA GLY A 394 8.68 -8.28 -5.03
C GLY A 394 8.45 -6.76 -5.03
N VAL A 395 8.16 -6.25 -6.20
CA VAL A 395 7.80 -4.84 -6.44
C VAL A 395 6.54 -4.76 -7.29
N ILE A 396 5.98 -3.56 -7.38
CA ILE A 396 4.98 -3.20 -8.39
C ILE A 396 5.69 -3.12 -9.74
N ASP A 397 5.35 -4.03 -10.68
CA ASP A 397 6.12 -4.29 -11.90
C ASP A 397 5.71 -3.36 -13.05
N PHE A 398 6.19 -2.13 -13.02
CA PHE A 398 5.97 -1.14 -14.06
C PHE A 398 6.51 -1.58 -15.43
N GLN A 399 7.59 -2.38 -15.47
CA GLN A 399 8.17 -2.80 -16.75
C GLN A 399 7.27 -3.80 -17.49
N THR A 400 6.68 -4.74 -16.79
CA THR A 400 5.69 -5.65 -17.36
C THR A 400 4.40 -4.90 -17.74
N CYS A 401 3.97 -3.91 -16.95
CA CYS A 401 2.85 -3.03 -17.30
C CYS A 401 3.11 -2.31 -18.62
N PHE A 402 4.21 -1.59 -18.74
CA PHE A 402 4.56 -0.87 -19.98
C PHE A 402 4.70 -1.80 -21.20
N ALA A 403 5.18 -3.02 -20.98
CA ALA A 403 5.29 -4.02 -22.04
C ALA A 403 3.90 -4.50 -22.51
N MET A 404 2.97 -4.76 -21.58
CA MET A 404 1.59 -5.14 -21.93
C MET A 404 0.85 -4.02 -22.66
N LEU A 405 1.00 -2.76 -22.21
CA LEU A 405 0.41 -1.59 -22.87
C LEU A 405 1.00 -1.38 -24.28
N ALA A 406 2.29 -1.60 -24.47
CA ALA A 406 2.92 -1.57 -25.79
C ALA A 406 2.38 -2.70 -26.69
N GLY A 407 2.28 -3.92 -26.17
CA GLY A 407 1.71 -5.06 -26.88
C GLY A 407 0.26 -4.84 -27.31
N MET A 408 -0.52 -4.11 -26.52
CA MET A 408 -1.92 -3.80 -26.81
C MET A 408 -2.08 -2.73 -27.89
N ASN A 409 -1.19 -1.73 -27.95
CA ASN A 409 -1.42 -0.49 -28.70
C ASN A 409 -0.49 -0.27 -29.89
N LYS A 410 0.66 -0.93 -29.91
CA LYS A 410 1.67 -0.70 -30.96
C LYS A 410 1.74 -1.87 -31.91
N ALA A 411 2.01 -1.56 -33.17
CA ALA A 411 2.35 -2.59 -34.15
C ALA A 411 3.62 -3.33 -33.72
N ASP A 412 3.73 -4.59 -34.10
CA ASP A 412 4.91 -5.41 -33.84
C ASP A 412 6.13 -4.81 -34.55
N GLY A 413 7.13 -4.45 -33.80
CA GLY A 413 8.41 -3.93 -34.22
C GLY A 413 9.54 -4.70 -33.54
N TRP A 414 10.79 -4.28 -33.78
CA TRP A 414 11.93 -4.95 -33.15
C TRP A 414 11.87 -4.94 -31.62
N MET A 415 11.43 -3.83 -31.03
CA MET A 415 11.31 -3.62 -29.58
C MET A 415 9.93 -3.11 -29.15
N ASP A 416 8.94 -3.15 -30.02
CA ASP A 416 7.58 -2.68 -29.78
C ASP A 416 6.55 -3.79 -30.03
N GLY A 417 5.28 -3.50 -29.74
CA GLY A 417 4.21 -4.47 -29.82
C GLY A 417 4.44 -5.63 -28.85
N VAL A 418 4.04 -6.84 -29.20
CA VAL A 418 4.22 -8.02 -28.33
C VAL A 418 5.68 -8.45 -28.21
N ASN A 419 6.59 -8.01 -29.10
CA ASN A 419 8.03 -8.21 -28.92
C ASN A 419 8.54 -7.51 -27.65
N LYS A 420 7.91 -6.42 -27.23
CA LYS A 420 8.23 -5.76 -25.95
C LYS A 420 7.88 -6.65 -24.76
N ILE A 421 6.74 -7.35 -24.77
CA ILE A 421 6.39 -8.32 -23.73
C ILE A 421 7.41 -9.44 -23.68
N TYR A 422 7.69 -10.07 -24.84
CA TYR A 422 8.68 -11.14 -24.94
C TYR A 422 10.04 -10.73 -24.38
N SER A 423 10.56 -9.57 -24.81
CA SER A 423 11.88 -9.09 -24.41
C SER A 423 11.94 -8.68 -22.94
N THR A 424 10.87 -8.13 -22.37
CA THR A 424 10.78 -7.79 -20.96
C THR A 424 10.83 -9.05 -20.09
N LEU A 425 10.02 -10.05 -20.41
CA LEU A 425 9.98 -11.31 -19.66
C LEU A 425 11.25 -12.16 -19.84
N ALA A 426 11.94 -12.05 -20.97
CA ALA A 426 13.24 -12.69 -21.18
C ALA A 426 14.32 -12.19 -20.19
N GLN A 427 14.15 -11.01 -19.61
CA GLN A 427 15.04 -10.44 -18.60
C GLN A 427 14.70 -10.89 -17.16
N ASP A 428 13.72 -11.74 -16.96
CA ASP A 428 13.37 -12.27 -15.62
C ASP A 428 14.55 -12.97 -14.94
N VAL A 429 15.60 -13.31 -15.66
CA VAL A 429 16.86 -13.85 -15.13
C VAL A 429 17.52 -12.98 -14.05
N VAL A 430 17.23 -11.67 -14.04
CA VAL A 430 17.79 -10.74 -13.03
C VAL A 430 17.09 -10.87 -11.67
N TYR A 431 15.82 -11.29 -11.61
CA TYR A 431 15.10 -11.50 -10.35
C TYR A 431 15.49 -12.81 -9.68
N LYS A 432 15.39 -12.85 -8.37
CA LYS A 432 15.48 -14.13 -7.63
C LYS A 432 14.26 -14.98 -7.90
N ASP A 433 13.08 -14.38 -7.85
CA ASP A 433 11.80 -15.01 -8.22
C ASP A 433 10.81 -13.95 -8.73
N PRO A 434 10.57 -13.86 -10.05
CA PRO A 434 9.66 -12.89 -10.64
C PRO A 434 8.18 -13.17 -10.33
N MET A 435 7.85 -14.33 -9.73
CA MET A 435 6.46 -14.66 -9.33
C MET A 435 5.94 -13.78 -8.19
N HIS A 436 6.84 -13.13 -7.44
CA HIS A 436 6.47 -12.22 -6.35
C HIS A 436 6.20 -10.77 -6.83
N ASN A 437 6.50 -10.44 -8.08
CA ASN A 437 6.20 -9.10 -8.61
C ASN A 437 4.68 -8.94 -8.83
N CYS A 438 4.15 -7.77 -8.45
CA CYS A 438 2.77 -7.41 -8.69
C CYS A 438 2.62 -6.78 -10.07
N ILE A 439 1.97 -7.46 -11.01
CA ILE A 439 1.74 -6.99 -12.38
C ILE A 439 0.36 -6.34 -12.51
N PHE A 440 0.25 -5.33 -13.35
CA PHE A 440 -0.96 -4.52 -13.48
C PHE A 440 -1.05 -3.87 -14.86
N LEU A 441 -2.20 -3.25 -15.19
CA LEU A 441 -2.42 -2.52 -16.45
C LEU A 441 -2.57 -1.02 -16.21
N ASP A 442 -3.19 -0.64 -15.10
CA ASP A 442 -3.37 0.73 -14.64
C ASP A 442 -3.44 0.79 -13.11
N ASN A 443 -3.31 1.99 -12.57
CA ASN A 443 -3.44 2.27 -11.16
C ASN A 443 -3.95 3.71 -10.94
N HIS A 444 -3.96 4.18 -9.70
CA HIS A 444 -4.44 5.52 -9.32
C HIS A 444 -3.55 6.70 -9.76
N ASP A 445 -2.37 6.42 -10.34
CA ASP A 445 -1.40 7.42 -10.82
C ASP A 445 -1.19 7.37 -12.35
N MET A 446 -1.94 6.51 -13.05
CA MET A 446 -1.81 6.30 -14.48
C MET A 446 -3.15 6.51 -15.21
N ASP A 447 -3.07 6.71 -16.51
CA ASP A 447 -4.24 6.72 -17.38
C ASP A 447 -5.01 5.40 -17.25
N ARG A 448 -6.34 5.46 -17.26
CA ARG A 448 -7.19 4.27 -17.23
C ARG A 448 -6.93 3.39 -18.46
N VAL A 449 -6.72 2.10 -18.24
CA VAL A 449 -6.33 1.17 -19.31
C VAL A 449 -7.35 1.13 -20.46
N PHE A 450 -8.66 1.30 -20.18
CA PHE A 450 -9.68 1.31 -21.23
C PHE A 450 -9.52 2.53 -22.15
N SER A 451 -9.19 3.71 -21.60
CA SER A 451 -8.85 4.90 -22.41
C SER A 451 -7.58 4.68 -23.23
N VAL A 452 -6.55 4.09 -22.61
CA VAL A 452 -5.29 3.74 -23.30
C VAL A 452 -5.51 2.73 -24.41
N ALA A 453 -6.46 1.81 -24.26
CA ALA A 453 -6.88 0.86 -25.31
C ALA A 453 -7.65 1.52 -26.48
N GLY A 454 -7.90 2.83 -26.41
CA GLY A 454 -8.73 3.55 -27.38
C GLY A 454 -10.21 3.21 -27.26
N GLU A 455 -10.65 2.82 -26.06
CA GLU A 455 -12.01 2.36 -25.76
C GLU A 455 -12.41 1.10 -26.59
N ASP A 456 -11.42 0.33 -26.99
CA ASP A 456 -11.62 -0.93 -27.73
C ASP A 456 -11.70 -2.10 -26.73
N PRO A 457 -12.86 -2.77 -26.61
CA PRO A 457 -13.03 -3.87 -25.67
C PRO A 457 -12.20 -5.12 -26.02
N GLU A 458 -11.88 -5.36 -27.28
CA GLU A 458 -11.10 -6.54 -27.66
C GLU A 458 -9.62 -6.35 -27.33
N ARG A 459 -9.08 -5.12 -27.49
CA ARG A 459 -7.75 -4.79 -26.99
C ARG A 459 -7.67 -4.91 -25.48
N LEU A 460 -8.70 -4.41 -24.76
CA LEU A 460 -8.77 -4.55 -23.31
C LEU A 460 -8.81 -6.02 -22.89
N LYS A 461 -9.62 -6.86 -23.52
CA LYS A 461 -9.67 -8.32 -23.24
C LYS A 461 -8.31 -8.97 -23.46
N MET A 462 -7.59 -8.60 -24.51
CA MET A 462 -6.26 -9.11 -24.79
C MET A 462 -5.27 -8.74 -23.67
N ALA A 463 -5.27 -7.49 -23.20
CA ALA A 463 -4.43 -7.05 -22.09
C ALA A 463 -4.80 -7.75 -20.78
N LEU A 464 -6.10 -7.91 -20.49
CA LEU A 464 -6.62 -8.64 -19.32
C LEU A 464 -6.24 -10.14 -19.36
N ASN A 465 -6.18 -10.73 -20.57
CA ASN A 465 -5.69 -12.09 -20.72
C ASN A 465 -4.21 -12.19 -20.31
N TRP A 466 -3.36 -11.27 -20.76
CA TRP A 466 -1.96 -11.23 -20.32
C TRP A 466 -1.86 -11.00 -18.79
N LEU A 467 -2.60 -10.04 -18.25
CA LEU A 467 -2.61 -9.76 -16.83
C LEU A 467 -2.89 -11.02 -15.99
N LEU A 468 -3.89 -11.81 -16.38
CA LEU A 468 -4.33 -12.97 -15.62
C LEU A 468 -3.61 -14.29 -15.97
N THR A 469 -2.73 -14.29 -16.96
CA THR A 469 -2.04 -15.52 -17.38
C THR A 469 -0.50 -15.44 -17.36
N LEU A 470 0.09 -14.25 -17.39
CA LEU A 470 1.52 -14.08 -17.20
C LEU A 470 1.95 -14.44 -15.78
N ARG A 471 3.27 -14.43 -15.55
CA ARG A 471 3.86 -14.64 -14.22
C ARG A 471 3.61 -13.43 -13.32
N GLY A 472 3.59 -13.65 -12.00
CA GLY A 472 3.42 -12.61 -11.00
C GLY A 472 2.03 -12.60 -10.36
N ILE A 473 1.81 -11.61 -9.50
CA ILE A 473 0.57 -11.36 -8.76
C ILE A 473 -0.25 -10.35 -9.56
N PRO A 474 -1.38 -10.73 -10.17
CA PRO A 474 -2.19 -9.78 -10.94
C PRO A 474 -2.91 -8.79 -10.05
N GLN A 475 -2.91 -7.51 -10.44
CA GLN A 475 -3.67 -6.44 -9.80
C GLN A 475 -4.59 -5.77 -10.79
N LEU A 476 -5.86 -5.59 -10.42
CA LEU A 476 -6.87 -4.83 -11.13
C LEU A 476 -7.15 -3.53 -10.40
N TYR A 477 -7.21 -2.42 -11.11
CA TYR A 477 -7.63 -1.14 -10.55
C TYR A 477 -9.16 -1.03 -10.59
N TYR A 478 -9.79 -0.56 -9.49
CA TYR A 478 -11.25 -0.52 -9.35
C TYR A 478 -11.92 0.17 -10.54
N GLY A 479 -13.02 -0.43 -10.99
CA GLY A 479 -13.83 0.09 -12.08
C GLY A 479 -13.33 -0.25 -13.49
N THR A 480 -12.15 -0.86 -13.66
CA THR A 480 -11.68 -1.36 -14.96
C THR A 480 -12.63 -2.42 -15.51
N GLU A 481 -13.20 -3.25 -14.63
CA GLU A 481 -14.17 -4.30 -14.96
C GLU A 481 -15.53 -3.77 -15.43
N VAL A 482 -15.82 -2.50 -15.17
CA VAL A 482 -17.04 -1.80 -15.62
C VAL A 482 -16.70 -0.63 -16.55
N LEU A 483 -15.54 -0.69 -17.20
CA LEU A 483 -15.08 0.23 -18.24
C LEU A 483 -14.97 1.68 -17.79
N MET A 484 -14.61 1.93 -16.53
CA MET A 484 -14.22 3.27 -16.10
C MET A 484 -13.03 3.73 -16.92
N LYS A 485 -13.11 4.96 -17.42
CA LYS A 485 -12.17 5.54 -18.37
C LYS A 485 -11.79 6.95 -17.96
N ASN A 486 -10.67 7.40 -18.31
CA ASN A 486 -10.18 8.77 -18.40
C ASN A 486 -8.64 8.77 -18.59
N PHE A 487 -8.11 9.92 -18.97
CA PHE A 487 -6.68 10.23 -18.92
C PHE A 487 -6.39 11.09 -17.68
N LYS A 488 -5.20 10.97 -17.11
CA LYS A 488 -4.83 11.73 -15.92
C LYS A 488 -4.57 13.23 -16.19
N ASN A 489 -4.51 13.66 -17.43
CA ASN A 489 -4.38 15.08 -17.75
C ASN A 489 -5.73 15.81 -17.49
N PRO A 490 -5.77 16.91 -16.71
CA PRO A 490 -4.65 17.73 -16.21
C PRO A 490 -3.98 17.19 -14.92
N ASN A 491 -4.57 16.26 -14.18
CA ASN A 491 -4.01 15.65 -12.96
C ASN A 491 -4.71 14.34 -12.59
N ASP A 492 -4.21 13.68 -11.54
CA ASP A 492 -4.63 12.35 -11.11
C ASP A 492 -6.11 12.25 -10.69
N ALA A 493 -6.75 13.35 -10.24
CA ALA A 493 -8.17 13.33 -9.87
C ALA A 493 -9.07 12.87 -11.02
N MET A 494 -8.60 13.01 -12.29
CA MET A 494 -9.33 12.56 -13.47
C MET A 494 -9.49 11.04 -13.56
N VAL A 495 -8.58 10.28 -12.97
CA VAL A 495 -8.59 8.80 -12.99
C VAL A 495 -9.04 8.19 -11.68
N ARG A 496 -9.36 9.04 -10.68
CA ARG A 496 -9.79 8.68 -9.32
C ARG A 496 -11.27 8.98 -9.07
N MET A 497 -12.11 8.73 -10.06
CA MET A 497 -13.56 9.00 -10.01
C MET A 497 -14.29 7.98 -9.15
N ASP A 498 -15.49 8.33 -8.66
CA ASP A 498 -16.34 7.42 -7.90
C ASP A 498 -16.71 6.16 -8.69
N PHE A 499 -16.78 5.04 -7.99
CA PHE A 499 -17.39 3.83 -8.53
C PHE A 499 -18.90 4.03 -8.64
N PRO A 500 -19.52 3.86 -9.83
CA PRO A 500 -20.95 4.11 -10.01
C PRO A 500 -21.82 3.13 -9.24
N GLY A 501 -22.60 3.62 -8.31
CA GLY A 501 -23.46 2.83 -7.41
C GLY A 501 -22.92 2.70 -5.99
N GLY A 502 -21.83 3.40 -5.66
CA GLY A 502 -21.26 3.40 -4.31
C GLY A 502 -22.04 4.24 -3.30
N TRP A 503 -22.95 5.10 -3.72
CA TRP A 503 -23.73 5.99 -2.85
C TRP A 503 -25.23 5.80 -3.04
N ALA A 504 -25.99 5.97 -1.96
CA ALA A 504 -27.44 5.76 -1.94
C ALA A 504 -28.21 6.62 -2.97
N GLY A 505 -27.66 7.75 -3.38
CA GLY A 505 -28.26 8.67 -4.36
C GLY A 505 -27.88 8.39 -5.82
N ASP A 506 -27.07 7.37 -6.09
CA ASP A 506 -26.60 7.08 -7.43
C ASP A 506 -27.72 6.53 -8.32
N SER A 507 -27.89 7.11 -9.50
CA SER A 507 -28.91 6.69 -10.48
C SER A 507 -28.61 5.33 -11.13
N VAL A 508 -27.35 4.89 -11.09
CA VAL A 508 -26.87 3.63 -11.66
C VAL A 508 -26.05 2.88 -10.62
N ASN A 509 -26.29 1.58 -10.46
CA ASN A 509 -25.53 0.73 -9.56
C ASN A 509 -24.83 -0.41 -10.34
N LYS A 510 -23.53 -0.21 -10.64
CA LYS A 510 -22.74 -1.20 -11.40
C LYS A 510 -22.23 -2.38 -10.57
N PHE A 511 -22.42 -2.37 -9.26
CA PHE A 511 -22.24 -3.58 -8.44
C PHE A 511 -23.26 -4.67 -8.84
N SER A 512 -24.43 -4.28 -9.31
CA SER A 512 -25.44 -5.20 -9.82
C SER A 512 -25.34 -5.37 -11.34
N ARG A 513 -25.74 -6.55 -11.85
CA ARG A 513 -25.82 -6.80 -13.29
C ARG A 513 -26.80 -5.84 -13.99
N ALA A 514 -27.88 -5.50 -13.34
CA ALA A 514 -28.91 -4.62 -13.91
C ALA A 514 -28.40 -3.19 -14.16
N GLY A 515 -27.40 -2.74 -13.41
CA GLY A 515 -26.78 -1.42 -13.60
C GLY A 515 -25.65 -1.39 -14.62
N ARG A 516 -25.20 -2.56 -15.13
CA ARG A 516 -24.17 -2.65 -16.16
C ARG A 516 -24.77 -2.68 -17.57
N SER A 517 -24.22 -1.95 -18.50
CA SER A 517 -24.50 -2.14 -19.92
C SER A 517 -24.08 -3.55 -20.40
N SER A 518 -24.56 -3.97 -21.56
CA SER A 518 -24.18 -5.27 -22.15
C SER A 518 -22.65 -5.39 -22.34
N LEU A 519 -21.98 -4.29 -22.70
CA LEU A 519 -20.55 -4.28 -22.89
C LEU A 519 -19.80 -4.38 -21.55
N GLU A 520 -20.20 -3.62 -20.55
CA GLU A 520 -19.61 -3.70 -19.20
C GLU A 520 -19.81 -5.10 -18.59
N ASP A 521 -21.00 -5.67 -18.72
CA ASP A 521 -21.28 -7.02 -18.23
C ASP A 521 -20.46 -8.09 -18.98
N SER A 522 -20.20 -7.90 -20.26
CA SER A 522 -19.30 -8.76 -21.04
C SER A 522 -17.86 -8.73 -20.50
N ILE A 523 -17.32 -7.54 -20.19
CA ILE A 523 -15.96 -7.40 -19.63
C ILE A 523 -15.90 -7.96 -18.20
N TYR A 524 -16.87 -7.62 -17.36
CA TYR A 524 -16.97 -8.17 -16.01
C TYR A 524 -16.99 -9.71 -16.03
N THR A 525 -17.81 -10.30 -16.89
CA THR A 525 -17.95 -11.75 -17.04
C THR A 525 -16.65 -12.38 -17.57
N TYR A 526 -15.98 -11.72 -18.54
CA TYR A 526 -14.69 -12.17 -19.07
C TYR A 526 -13.62 -12.24 -17.97
N ILE A 527 -13.47 -11.17 -17.19
CA ILE A 527 -12.53 -11.14 -16.06
C ILE A 527 -12.88 -12.22 -15.04
N SER A 528 -14.16 -12.31 -14.64
CA SER A 528 -14.61 -13.30 -13.66
C SER A 528 -14.31 -14.73 -14.10
N LYS A 529 -14.63 -15.11 -15.34
CA LYS A 529 -14.33 -16.45 -15.88
C LYS A 529 -12.84 -16.77 -15.83
N LEU A 530 -12.02 -15.82 -16.29
CA LEU A 530 -10.56 -16.01 -16.36
C LEU A 530 -9.93 -16.04 -14.96
N ALA A 531 -10.37 -15.19 -14.04
CA ALA A 531 -9.91 -15.18 -12.66
C ALA A 531 -10.30 -16.46 -11.90
N GLN A 532 -11.53 -16.94 -12.10
CA GLN A 532 -11.99 -18.22 -11.52
C GLN A 532 -11.22 -19.44 -12.11
N PHE A 533 -10.88 -19.39 -13.39
CA PHE A 533 -10.00 -20.39 -14.00
C PHE A 533 -8.59 -20.31 -13.41
N ARG A 534 -7.98 -19.11 -13.33
CA ARG A 534 -6.67 -18.90 -12.73
C ARG A 534 -6.60 -19.46 -11.31
N LYS A 535 -7.58 -19.14 -10.47
CA LYS A 535 -7.66 -19.60 -9.07
C LYS A 535 -7.56 -21.14 -8.95
N LYS A 536 -8.06 -21.89 -9.95
CA LYS A 536 -8.07 -23.34 -9.99
C LYS A 536 -6.94 -23.95 -10.83
N SER A 537 -6.08 -23.12 -11.43
CA SER A 537 -5.04 -23.56 -12.36
C SER A 537 -3.65 -23.54 -11.73
N PRO A 538 -3.11 -24.70 -11.32
CA PRO A 538 -1.73 -24.77 -10.85
C PRO A 538 -0.72 -24.26 -11.88
N ALA A 539 -1.01 -24.45 -13.18
CA ALA A 539 -0.15 -23.95 -14.25
C ALA A 539 -0.02 -22.42 -14.23
N LEU A 540 -1.11 -21.68 -13.97
CA LEU A 540 -1.10 -20.21 -13.92
C LEU A 540 -0.56 -19.66 -12.61
N THR A 541 -0.77 -20.34 -11.48
CA THR A 541 -0.45 -19.83 -10.14
C THR A 541 0.95 -20.18 -9.65
N ARG A 542 1.47 -21.36 -10.03
CA ARG A 542 2.80 -21.86 -9.62
C ARG A 542 3.60 -22.55 -10.72
N GLY A 543 3.03 -22.59 -11.94
CA GLY A 543 3.67 -23.28 -13.08
C GLY A 543 4.82 -22.47 -13.68
N LYS A 544 5.70 -23.20 -14.37
CA LYS A 544 6.75 -22.62 -15.20
C LYS A 544 6.13 -21.93 -16.41
N MET A 545 6.90 -21.02 -16.99
CA MET A 545 6.55 -20.35 -18.24
C MET A 545 7.52 -20.77 -19.35
N MET A 546 6.98 -20.94 -20.57
CA MET A 546 7.74 -21.07 -21.80
C MET A 546 7.12 -20.15 -22.84
N GLN A 547 7.89 -19.23 -23.36
CA GLN A 547 7.43 -18.30 -24.39
C GLN A 547 8.12 -18.57 -25.72
N PHE A 548 7.40 -18.31 -26.81
CA PHE A 548 7.92 -18.39 -28.16
C PHE A 548 8.09 -16.99 -28.75
N ILE A 549 9.11 -16.78 -29.55
CA ILE A 549 9.34 -15.50 -30.25
C ILE A 549 8.09 -15.15 -31.05
N PRO A 550 7.51 -13.95 -30.87
CA PRO A 550 6.34 -13.51 -31.64
C PRO A 550 6.58 -13.56 -33.15
N ARG A 551 5.58 -14.02 -33.89
CA ARG A 551 5.64 -14.18 -35.34
C ARG A 551 4.29 -13.89 -35.97
N ASN A 552 4.29 -13.16 -37.09
CA ASN A 552 3.08 -12.91 -37.87
C ASN A 552 1.91 -12.34 -37.03
N ASN A 553 2.21 -11.41 -36.13
CA ASN A 553 1.28 -10.84 -35.16
C ASN A 553 0.74 -11.83 -34.12
N PHE A 554 1.33 -12.99 -33.97
CA PHE A 554 0.98 -13.93 -32.91
C PHE A 554 2.05 -13.96 -31.82
N TYR A 555 1.61 -13.85 -30.59
CA TYR A 555 2.42 -14.13 -29.40
C TYR A 555 1.84 -15.35 -28.70
N VAL A 556 2.66 -16.39 -28.54
CA VAL A 556 2.28 -17.67 -27.94
C VAL A 556 3.21 -17.98 -26.78
N TYR A 557 2.63 -18.32 -25.64
CA TYR A 557 3.37 -18.86 -24.51
C TYR A 557 2.57 -19.91 -23.76
N PHE A 558 3.28 -20.68 -22.97
CA PHE A 558 2.71 -21.73 -22.13
C PHE A 558 2.99 -21.47 -20.66
N ARG A 559 2.00 -21.77 -19.83
CA ARG A 559 2.16 -21.95 -18.40
C ARG A 559 1.92 -23.44 -18.13
N TYR A 560 2.80 -24.08 -17.36
CA TYR A 560 2.69 -25.51 -17.19
C TYR A 560 3.25 -26.04 -15.87
N THR A 561 2.64 -27.10 -15.38
CA THR A 561 3.12 -28.03 -14.36
C THR A 561 3.17 -29.43 -14.99
N PRO A 562 3.64 -30.47 -14.25
CA PRO A 562 3.53 -31.85 -14.74
C PRO A 562 2.09 -32.28 -15.06
N GLU A 563 1.10 -31.73 -14.34
CA GLU A 563 -0.31 -32.14 -14.41
C GLU A 563 -1.16 -31.30 -15.37
N GLN A 564 -0.72 -30.09 -15.69
CA GLN A 564 -1.52 -29.12 -16.45
C GLN A 564 -0.65 -28.29 -17.40
N THR A 565 -1.12 -28.14 -18.63
CA THR A 565 -0.56 -27.17 -19.58
C THR A 565 -1.65 -26.21 -20.04
N VAL A 566 -1.39 -24.92 -19.91
CA VAL A 566 -2.22 -23.82 -20.43
C VAL A 566 -1.44 -23.15 -21.55
N MET A 567 -2.03 -23.14 -22.73
CA MET A 567 -1.52 -22.39 -23.88
C MET A 567 -2.25 -21.05 -23.97
N VAL A 568 -1.49 -19.99 -24.07
CA VAL A 568 -2.02 -18.63 -24.26
C VAL A 568 -1.60 -18.12 -25.62
N MET A 569 -2.56 -17.64 -26.39
CA MET A 569 -2.37 -17.13 -27.73
C MET A 569 -3.00 -15.75 -27.85
N ALA A 570 -2.24 -14.79 -28.33
CA ALA A 570 -2.74 -13.47 -28.68
C ALA A 570 -2.45 -13.19 -30.16
N ASN A 571 -3.48 -12.75 -30.87
CA ASN A 571 -3.34 -12.20 -32.22
C ASN A 571 -3.48 -10.69 -32.15
N THR A 572 -2.40 -9.95 -32.38
CA THR A 572 -2.34 -8.50 -32.40
C THR A 572 -2.63 -7.90 -33.78
N GLY A 573 -2.81 -8.75 -34.79
CA GLY A 573 -3.15 -8.32 -36.14
C GLY A 573 -4.63 -8.11 -36.35
N ASN A 574 -4.98 -7.33 -37.39
CA ASN A 574 -6.37 -7.01 -37.75
C ASN A 574 -7.04 -8.08 -38.62
N LYS A 575 -6.38 -9.20 -38.86
CA LYS A 575 -6.88 -10.28 -39.73
C LYS A 575 -6.75 -11.62 -39.03
N PRO A 576 -7.67 -12.56 -39.30
CA PRO A 576 -7.46 -13.95 -38.93
C PRO A 576 -6.15 -14.48 -39.51
N GLY A 577 -5.46 -15.31 -38.73
CA GLY A 577 -4.22 -15.93 -39.15
C GLY A 577 -4.21 -17.42 -38.84
N GLU A 578 -3.41 -18.18 -39.55
CA GLU A 578 -3.20 -19.59 -39.30
C GLU A 578 -1.93 -19.82 -38.50
N MET A 579 -2.03 -20.69 -37.52
CA MET A 579 -0.91 -21.13 -36.72
C MET A 579 -0.60 -22.59 -37.00
N ARG A 580 0.69 -22.89 -37.21
CA ARG A 580 1.14 -24.25 -37.45
C ARG A 580 1.41 -24.95 -36.12
N TRP A 581 0.58 -25.90 -35.74
CA TRP A 581 0.69 -26.65 -34.49
C TRP A 581 2.10 -27.24 -34.25
N LYS A 582 2.81 -27.60 -35.28
CA LYS A 582 4.17 -28.14 -35.23
C LYS A 582 5.19 -27.16 -34.61
N GLU A 583 4.95 -25.87 -34.72
CA GLU A 583 5.87 -24.85 -34.17
C GLU A 583 5.93 -24.88 -32.67
N TRP A 584 4.90 -25.38 -31.99
CA TRP A 584 4.83 -25.50 -30.54
C TRP A 584 4.92 -26.95 -30.04
N ALA A 585 5.46 -27.86 -30.84
CA ALA A 585 5.54 -29.28 -30.53
C ALA A 585 6.29 -29.57 -29.21
N GLU A 586 7.20 -28.70 -28.81
CA GLU A 586 7.91 -28.79 -27.54
C GLU A 586 6.96 -28.84 -26.33
N ARG A 587 5.79 -28.18 -26.41
CA ARG A 587 4.77 -28.15 -25.37
C ARG A 587 3.46 -28.81 -25.74
N THR A 588 3.25 -29.10 -27.02
CA THR A 588 1.99 -29.68 -27.51
C THR A 588 2.09 -31.16 -27.86
N LYS A 589 3.31 -31.71 -27.94
CA LYS A 589 3.52 -33.14 -28.24
C LYS A 589 2.82 -34.02 -27.18
N GLY A 590 1.98 -34.93 -27.68
CA GLY A 590 1.21 -35.86 -26.83
C GLY A 590 -0.20 -35.36 -26.48
N PHE A 591 -0.55 -34.10 -26.75
CA PHE A 591 -1.92 -33.63 -26.63
C PHE A 591 -2.67 -33.78 -27.95
N THR A 592 -3.88 -34.34 -27.87
CA THR A 592 -4.77 -34.56 -29.02
C THR A 592 -5.94 -33.60 -29.06
N LYS A 593 -6.19 -32.90 -27.95
CA LYS A 593 -7.30 -31.94 -27.79
C LYS A 593 -6.86 -30.76 -26.95
N ALA A 594 -7.41 -29.60 -27.23
CA ALA A 594 -7.38 -28.41 -26.39
C ALA A 594 -8.81 -27.96 -26.09
N ARG A 595 -9.01 -27.32 -24.93
CA ARG A 595 -10.28 -26.73 -24.56
C ARG A 595 -10.08 -25.23 -24.39
N ASP A 596 -10.90 -24.43 -25.06
CA ASP A 596 -11.02 -23.00 -24.75
C ASP A 596 -11.69 -22.85 -23.39
N VAL A 597 -11.11 -22.00 -22.52
CA VAL A 597 -11.58 -21.80 -21.15
C VAL A 597 -12.47 -20.57 -20.99
N ILE A 598 -12.60 -19.78 -22.05
CA ILE A 598 -13.36 -18.51 -22.05
C ILE A 598 -14.68 -18.64 -22.79
N SER A 599 -14.71 -19.26 -23.97
CA SER A 599 -15.90 -19.46 -24.80
C SER A 599 -16.80 -20.59 -24.37
#